data_ea5b4b245f2449e0c572fed3971680f1
#
_entry.id   ea5b4b245f2449e0c572fed3971680f1
#
_cell.length_a   1.000
_cell.length_b   1.000
_cell.length_c   1.000
_cell.angle_alpha   90.00
_cell.angle_beta   90.00
_cell.angle_gamma   90.00
#
_symmetry.space_group_name_H-M   'P 1'
#
loop_
_entity.id
_entity.type
_entity.pdbx_description
1 polymer ?
#
loop_
_entity_poly.entity_id
_entity_poly.type
_entity_poly.pdbx_seq_one_letter_code
_entity_poly.pdbx_strand_id
1 'polypeptide(L)'
;MSSLATEHVISVHHWNDTLFSFRTTRDPGLRFINGQFVMIGLEVEGRPLTRAYSIASANHEEYLEFFSIKVPNGPLTSRLQHLQPGDPIIVSKKPTGTLVLHDLKPGKRLFMFATGTGLAPFMSLIHDPEAYEKFEKIILVHGVRQVNELAYHDYIEHEIDQHEFFGDWAREKLIYYPTVTREPFRNEGRLTELVESGKLFDDLDIAPLDPATDRAMICGSPAMLADTAAMLDARGFVVGNHHTGMLGDYVIERAFVEK
;
A
#
# COMPACT_ATOMS: atom_id res chain seq x y z
N MET A 1 0.21 19.06 24.11
CA MET A 1 0.81 17.71 24.00
C MET A 1 1.55 17.63 22.69
N SER A 2 2.73 17.02 22.66
CA SER A 2 3.50 16.85 21.42
C SER A 2 2.68 16.04 20.39
N SER A 3 2.71 16.47 19.13
CA SER A 3 2.08 15.72 18.03
C SER A 3 2.92 14.51 17.61
N LEU A 4 4.08 14.31 18.22
CA LEU A 4 5.04 13.23 17.97
C LEU A 4 5.13 12.35 19.21
N ALA A 5 5.24 11.05 19.00
CA ALA A 5 5.57 10.03 20.00
C ALA A 5 6.90 9.38 19.68
N THR A 6 7.57 8.84 20.69
CA THR A 6 8.68 7.92 20.50
C THR A 6 8.15 6.51 20.66
N GLU A 7 8.29 5.73 19.60
CA GLU A 7 8.01 4.30 19.55
C GLU A 7 9.32 3.53 19.49
N HIS A 8 9.29 2.21 19.66
CA HIS A 8 10.47 1.37 19.61
C HIS A 8 10.33 0.30 18.54
N VAL A 9 11.41 0.06 17.82
CA VAL A 9 11.45 -1.00 16.82
C VAL A 9 11.29 -2.37 17.49
N ILE A 10 10.38 -3.19 16.99
CA ILE A 10 10.13 -4.56 17.45
C ILE A 10 10.95 -5.54 16.61
N SER A 11 10.90 -5.36 15.29
CA SER A 11 11.57 -6.23 14.33
C SER A 11 11.91 -5.49 13.04
N VAL A 12 12.91 -5.98 12.33
CA VAL A 12 13.31 -5.50 11.00
C VAL A 12 13.45 -6.69 10.08
N HIS A 13 12.93 -6.58 8.87
CA HIS A 13 13.05 -7.60 7.83
C HIS A 13 13.61 -6.98 6.55
N HIS A 14 14.74 -7.47 6.08
CA HIS A 14 15.36 -7.06 4.81
C HIS A 14 14.92 -8.02 3.71
N TRP A 15 14.10 -7.55 2.78
CA TRP A 15 13.60 -8.33 1.65
C TRP A 15 14.69 -8.60 0.61
N ASN A 16 15.52 -7.58 0.35
CA ASN A 16 16.66 -7.62 -0.55
C ASN A 16 17.61 -6.44 -0.23
N ASP A 17 18.57 -6.18 -1.12
CA ASP A 17 19.55 -5.10 -0.92
C ASP A 17 18.91 -3.69 -0.94
N THR A 18 17.70 -3.54 -1.47
CA THR A 18 17.05 -2.23 -1.66
C THR A 18 15.75 -2.05 -0.87
N LEU A 19 15.16 -3.12 -0.33
CA LEU A 19 13.86 -3.10 0.34
C LEU A 19 13.92 -3.72 1.73
N PHE A 20 13.21 -3.11 2.66
CA PHE A 20 13.05 -3.63 4.02
C PHE A 20 11.70 -3.19 4.60
N SER A 21 11.22 -3.92 5.58
CA SER A 21 10.11 -3.53 6.43
C SER A 21 10.51 -3.61 7.90
N PHE A 22 9.80 -2.89 8.75
CA PHE A 22 10.04 -2.96 10.17
C PHE A 22 8.74 -2.71 10.94
N ARG A 23 8.65 -3.33 12.11
CA ARG A 23 7.54 -3.16 13.06
C ARG A 23 7.99 -2.34 14.25
N THR A 24 7.07 -1.52 14.76
CA THR A 24 7.29 -0.71 15.96
C THR A 24 6.19 -0.93 16.97
N THR A 25 6.45 -0.56 18.22
CA THR A 25 5.38 -0.35 19.18
C THR A 25 4.40 0.69 18.65
N ARG A 26 3.21 0.75 19.25
CA ARG A 26 2.14 1.66 18.87
C ARG A 26 1.57 2.34 20.09
N ASP A 27 1.52 3.67 20.11
CA ASP A 27 0.80 4.43 21.14
C ASP A 27 -0.65 3.92 21.21
N PRO A 28 -1.12 3.47 22.39
CA PRO A 28 -2.48 2.97 22.55
C PRO A 28 -3.58 3.97 22.20
N GLY A 29 -3.25 5.27 22.17
CA GLY A 29 -4.15 6.35 21.75
C GLY A 29 -4.16 6.61 20.26
N LEU A 30 -3.24 6.03 19.48
CA LEU A 30 -3.20 6.22 18.03
C LEU A 30 -4.37 5.49 17.36
N ARG A 31 -5.23 6.26 16.68
CA ARG A 31 -6.31 5.72 15.86
C ARG A 31 -6.07 6.13 14.42
N PHE A 32 -6.14 5.18 13.50
CA PHE A 32 -6.02 5.42 12.06
C PHE A 32 -7.01 4.56 11.29
N ILE A 33 -7.25 4.95 10.05
CA ILE A 33 -8.04 4.21 9.08
C ILE A 33 -7.08 3.48 8.15
N ASN A 34 -7.37 2.23 7.81
CA ASN A 34 -6.55 1.45 6.89
C ASN A 34 -6.36 2.19 5.56
N GLY A 35 -5.12 2.23 5.08
CA GLY A 35 -4.71 3.02 3.92
C GLY A 35 -4.10 4.39 4.25
N GLN A 36 -4.21 4.89 5.47
CA GLN A 36 -3.59 6.14 5.89
C GLN A 36 -2.08 6.02 6.11
N PHE A 37 -1.42 7.18 6.18
CA PHE A 37 0.00 7.31 6.52
C PHE A 37 0.22 8.16 7.77
N VAL A 38 1.41 8.07 8.34
CA VAL A 38 1.92 8.93 9.41
C VAL A 38 3.29 9.46 9.06
N MET A 39 3.71 10.54 9.72
CA MET A 39 5.11 10.97 9.67
C MET A 39 5.92 10.09 10.62
N ILE A 40 6.98 9.46 10.11
CA ILE A 40 7.95 8.72 10.92
C ILE A 40 9.36 9.24 10.68
N GLY A 41 10.26 9.01 11.62
CA GLY A 41 11.64 9.41 11.46
C GLY A 41 12.51 9.21 12.68
N LEU A 42 13.66 9.85 12.64
CA LEU A 42 14.70 9.76 13.66
C LEU A 42 15.08 11.15 14.15
N GLU A 43 15.63 11.21 15.34
CA GLU A 43 16.31 12.41 15.79
C GLU A 43 17.70 12.50 15.14
N VAL A 44 17.96 13.58 14.41
CA VAL A 44 19.23 13.84 13.75
C VAL A 44 19.70 15.22 14.19
N GLU A 45 20.88 15.29 14.79
CA GLU A 45 21.47 16.54 15.32
C GLU A 45 20.52 17.32 16.25
N GLY A 46 19.81 16.60 17.12
CA GLY A 46 18.86 17.17 18.09
C GLY A 46 17.54 17.66 17.48
N ARG A 47 17.23 17.28 16.24
CA ARG A 47 15.98 17.65 15.56
C ARG A 47 15.31 16.43 14.91
N PRO A 48 13.97 16.36 14.93
CA PRO A 48 13.26 15.29 14.24
C PRO A 48 13.38 15.46 12.72
N LEU A 49 13.92 14.43 12.07
CA LEU A 49 13.90 14.27 10.62
C LEU A 49 12.83 13.24 10.27
N THR A 50 11.70 13.69 9.74
CA THR A 50 10.54 12.84 9.47
C THR A 50 10.12 12.86 8.01
N ARG A 51 9.47 11.76 7.58
CA ARG A 51 8.85 11.63 6.24
C ARG A 51 7.52 10.89 6.37
N ALA A 52 6.65 11.08 5.37
CA ALA A 52 5.39 10.38 5.26
C ALA A 52 5.61 8.91 4.92
N TYR A 53 5.02 8.00 5.69
CA TYR A 53 5.05 6.56 5.47
C TYR A 53 3.65 5.98 5.62
N SER A 54 3.18 5.30 4.59
CA SER A 54 1.94 4.53 4.67
C SER A 54 2.07 3.44 5.73
N ILE A 55 1.04 3.27 6.54
CA ILE A 55 0.98 2.22 7.53
C ILE A 55 0.64 0.91 6.81
N ALA A 56 1.49 -0.09 6.92
CA ALA A 56 1.29 -1.40 6.29
C ALA A 56 0.52 -2.37 7.18
N SER A 57 0.57 -2.19 8.51
CA SER A 57 -0.26 -2.96 9.45
C SER A 57 -1.72 -2.48 9.43
N ALA A 58 -2.65 -3.36 9.81
CA ALA A 58 -4.05 -2.99 9.95
C ALA A 58 -4.31 -2.18 11.23
N ASN A 59 -5.44 -1.47 11.24
CA ASN A 59 -5.80 -0.59 12.35
C ASN A 59 -6.18 -1.35 13.65
N HIS A 60 -6.45 -2.63 13.58
CA HIS A 60 -6.72 -3.50 14.72
C HIS A 60 -5.46 -4.16 15.31
N GLU A 61 -4.32 -4.07 14.61
CA GLU A 61 -3.06 -4.60 15.11
C GLU A 61 -2.50 -3.74 16.25
N GLU A 62 -1.80 -4.34 17.20
CA GLU A 62 -1.21 -3.63 18.34
C GLU A 62 0.17 -3.02 18.03
N TYR A 63 0.67 -3.19 16.82
CA TYR A 63 1.93 -2.64 16.32
C TYR A 63 1.69 -1.80 15.06
N LEU A 64 2.69 -1.01 14.69
CA LEU A 64 2.77 -0.39 13.37
C LEU A 64 3.80 -1.11 12.53
N GLU A 65 3.50 -1.30 11.25
CA GLU A 65 4.45 -1.81 10.28
C GLU A 65 4.63 -0.81 9.14
N PHE A 66 5.89 -0.65 8.70
CA PHE A 66 6.27 0.25 7.62
C PHE A 66 7.12 -0.50 6.61
N PHE A 67 6.91 -0.19 5.33
CA PHE A 67 7.65 -0.75 4.22
C PHE A 67 8.44 0.35 3.52
N SER A 68 9.75 0.17 3.36
CA SER A 68 10.67 1.21 2.92
C SER A 68 11.65 0.72 1.88
N ILE A 69 12.10 1.67 1.06
CA ILE A 69 13.23 1.50 0.15
C ILE A 69 14.50 2.03 0.81
N LYS A 70 15.64 1.38 0.55
CA LYS A 70 16.97 1.83 0.96
C LYS A 70 17.52 2.78 -0.10
N VAL A 71 17.52 4.09 0.19
CA VAL A 71 18.16 5.09 -0.68
C VAL A 71 19.51 5.45 -0.07
N PRO A 72 20.65 5.09 -0.69
CA PRO A 72 21.98 5.21 -0.08
C PRO A 72 22.31 6.62 0.42
N ASN A 73 21.87 7.65 -0.30
CA ASN A 73 22.12 9.05 0.04
C ASN A 73 20.84 9.77 0.55
N GLY A 74 19.76 9.04 0.78
CA GLY A 74 18.53 9.61 1.33
C GLY A 74 18.75 10.08 2.77
N PRO A 75 18.36 11.31 3.14
CA PRO A 75 18.60 11.85 4.47
C PRO A 75 18.06 10.97 5.60
N LEU A 76 16.91 10.35 5.42
CA LEU A 76 16.26 9.49 6.41
C LEU A 76 16.49 8.00 6.13
N THR A 77 16.22 7.54 4.88
CA THR A 77 16.26 6.10 4.55
C THR A 77 17.65 5.50 4.68
N SER A 78 18.72 6.27 4.44
CA SER A 78 20.10 5.83 4.68
C SER A 78 20.36 5.45 6.14
N ARG A 79 19.58 6.00 7.08
CA ARG A 79 19.63 5.71 8.52
C ARG A 79 18.65 4.64 8.93
N LEU A 80 17.40 4.70 8.43
CA LEU A 80 16.33 3.74 8.76
C LEU A 80 16.72 2.31 8.39
N GLN A 81 17.49 2.10 7.33
CA GLN A 81 17.95 0.76 6.93
C GLN A 81 18.83 0.05 7.97
N HIS A 82 19.37 0.78 8.94
CA HIS A 82 20.23 0.26 10.00
C HIS A 82 19.50 0.06 11.34
N LEU A 83 18.19 0.30 11.39
CA LEU A 83 17.38 0.07 12.58
C LEU A 83 17.54 -1.35 13.11
N GLN A 84 17.59 -1.46 14.43
CA GLN A 84 17.64 -2.71 15.17
C GLN A 84 16.47 -2.78 16.17
N PRO A 85 16.03 -3.97 16.59
CA PRO A 85 15.06 -4.10 17.67
C PRO A 85 15.51 -3.35 18.93
N GLY A 86 14.59 -2.54 19.48
CA GLY A 86 14.85 -1.66 20.63
C GLY A 86 15.20 -0.22 20.25
N ASP A 87 15.58 0.07 19.02
CA ASP A 87 15.91 1.43 18.59
C ASP A 87 14.68 2.34 18.68
N PRO A 88 14.85 3.61 19.11
CA PRO A 88 13.78 4.59 19.14
C PRO A 88 13.47 5.09 17.72
N ILE A 89 12.19 5.30 17.45
CA ILE A 89 11.69 5.91 16.23
C ILE A 89 10.61 6.94 16.57
N ILE A 90 10.61 8.06 15.87
CA ILE A 90 9.61 9.10 16.02
C ILE A 90 8.41 8.76 15.14
N VAL A 91 7.20 8.80 15.70
CA VAL A 91 5.94 8.56 14.99
C VAL A 91 4.96 9.70 15.28
N SER A 92 4.34 10.26 14.24
CA SER A 92 3.28 11.26 14.41
C SER A 92 1.99 10.62 14.94
N LYS A 93 1.33 11.32 15.90
CA LYS A 93 0.02 10.93 16.43
C LYS A 93 -1.15 11.37 15.56
N LYS A 94 -0.88 11.93 14.38
CA LYS A 94 -1.89 12.44 13.44
C LYS A 94 -1.82 11.68 12.12
N PRO A 95 -2.52 10.54 11.99
CA PRO A 95 -2.67 9.86 10.72
C PRO A 95 -3.43 10.74 9.74
N THR A 96 -3.10 10.63 8.48
CA THR A 96 -3.77 11.32 7.38
C THR A 96 -3.62 10.50 6.10
N GLY A 97 -4.26 10.92 5.02
CA GLY A 97 -4.19 10.26 3.72
C GLY A 97 -5.55 10.15 3.06
N THR A 98 -5.53 9.92 1.78
CA THR A 98 -6.71 9.88 0.91
C THR A 98 -7.00 8.49 0.35
N LEU A 99 -6.17 7.50 0.67
CA LEU A 99 -6.31 6.13 0.19
C LEU A 99 -7.18 5.29 1.14
N VAL A 100 -8.43 5.71 1.32
CA VAL A 100 -9.36 5.12 2.29
C VAL A 100 -10.65 4.67 1.62
N LEU A 101 -11.23 3.56 2.10
CA LEU A 101 -12.42 2.96 1.48
C LEU A 101 -13.65 3.86 1.51
N HIS A 102 -13.77 4.73 2.51
CA HIS A 102 -14.93 5.60 2.64
C HIS A 102 -14.95 6.79 1.66
N ASP A 103 -13.86 7.05 0.95
CA ASP A 103 -13.81 8.04 -0.14
C ASP A 103 -14.23 7.46 -1.49
N LEU A 104 -14.49 6.16 -1.56
CA LEU A 104 -15.00 5.48 -2.75
C LEU A 104 -16.53 5.43 -2.77
N LYS A 105 -17.11 5.59 -3.97
CA LYS A 105 -18.50 5.26 -4.21
C LYS A 105 -18.75 3.75 -3.97
N PRO A 106 -19.98 3.32 -3.70
CA PRO A 106 -20.32 1.90 -3.72
C PRO A 106 -19.92 1.22 -5.04
N GLY A 107 -19.44 -0.02 -4.95
CA GLY A 107 -19.01 -0.80 -6.11
C GLY A 107 -18.98 -2.30 -5.80
N LYS A 108 -18.72 -3.12 -6.83
CA LYS A 108 -18.65 -4.58 -6.69
C LYS A 108 -17.23 -5.09 -6.61
N ARG A 109 -16.33 -4.55 -7.47
CA ARG A 109 -14.93 -4.96 -7.51
C ARG A 109 -14.04 -3.78 -7.11
N LEU A 110 -13.02 -4.07 -6.32
CA LEU A 110 -11.99 -3.11 -5.95
C LEU A 110 -10.65 -3.50 -6.61
N PHE A 111 -10.13 -2.64 -7.45
CA PHE A 111 -8.79 -2.78 -8.02
C PHE A 111 -7.81 -1.93 -7.23
N MET A 112 -6.78 -2.56 -6.69
CA MET A 112 -5.68 -1.92 -5.98
C MET A 112 -4.44 -1.98 -6.85
N PHE A 113 -4.01 -0.84 -7.40
CA PHE A 113 -2.83 -0.74 -8.26
C PHE A 113 -1.63 -0.23 -7.45
N ALA A 114 -0.63 -1.09 -7.28
CA ALA A 114 0.56 -0.81 -6.50
C ALA A 114 1.84 -0.92 -7.32
N THR A 115 2.81 -0.03 -7.12
CA THR A 115 4.19 -0.26 -7.55
C THR A 115 5.17 -0.01 -6.42
N GLY A 116 6.17 -0.90 -6.29
CA GLY A 116 7.22 -0.79 -5.28
C GLY A 116 6.65 -0.68 -3.86
N THR A 117 7.13 0.30 -3.10
CA THR A 117 6.66 0.55 -1.72
C THR A 117 5.24 1.09 -1.62
N GLY A 118 4.61 1.44 -2.75
CA GLY A 118 3.17 1.73 -2.82
C GLY A 118 2.29 0.54 -2.45
N LEU A 119 2.86 -0.65 -2.28
CA LEU A 119 2.17 -1.81 -1.71
C LEU A 119 1.77 -1.59 -0.23
N ALA A 120 2.50 -0.78 0.53
CA ALA A 120 2.31 -0.63 1.97
C ALA A 120 0.86 -0.35 2.40
N PRO A 121 0.15 0.68 1.89
CA PRO A 121 -1.23 0.94 2.29
C PRO A 121 -2.18 -0.19 1.90
N PHE A 122 -1.88 -0.92 0.82
CA PHE A 122 -2.70 -2.07 0.42
C PHE A 122 -2.50 -3.28 1.33
N MET A 123 -1.33 -3.45 1.94
CA MET A 123 -1.16 -4.45 3.00
C MET A 123 -2.12 -4.18 4.16
N SER A 124 -2.25 -2.93 4.59
CA SER A 124 -3.24 -2.53 5.61
C SER A 124 -4.68 -2.82 5.16
N LEU A 125 -5.02 -2.53 3.90
CA LEU A 125 -6.37 -2.68 3.36
C LEU A 125 -6.79 -4.13 3.12
N ILE A 126 -5.87 -5.02 2.70
CA ILE A 126 -6.20 -6.44 2.54
C ILE A 126 -6.33 -7.19 3.88
N HIS A 127 -5.93 -6.56 4.99
CA HIS A 127 -6.20 -7.02 6.34
C HIS A 127 -7.47 -6.40 6.95
N ASP A 128 -8.17 -5.54 6.19
CA ASP A 128 -9.37 -4.85 6.66
C ASP A 128 -10.64 -5.67 6.34
N PRO A 129 -11.35 -6.20 7.36
CA PRO A 129 -12.63 -6.88 7.13
C PRO A 129 -13.63 -6.03 6.35
N GLU A 130 -13.64 -4.70 6.54
CA GLU A 130 -14.55 -3.79 5.84
C GLU A 130 -14.34 -3.84 4.32
N ALA A 131 -13.12 -4.07 3.84
CA ALA A 131 -12.86 -4.21 2.41
C ALA A 131 -13.60 -5.42 1.81
N TYR A 132 -13.59 -6.54 2.51
CA TYR A 132 -14.29 -7.77 2.08
C TYR A 132 -15.81 -7.69 2.25
N GLU A 133 -16.30 -6.90 3.20
CA GLU A 133 -17.74 -6.64 3.35
C GLU A 133 -18.27 -5.77 2.22
N LYS A 134 -17.50 -4.75 1.80
CA LYS A 134 -17.91 -3.78 0.78
C LYS A 134 -17.82 -4.31 -0.65
N PHE A 135 -16.88 -5.22 -0.93
CA PHE A 135 -16.60 -5.66 -2.29
C PHE A 135 -16.77 -7.16 -2.46
N GLU A 136 -17.31 -7.55 -3.62
CA GLU A 136 -17.45 -8.95 -4.02
C GLU A 136 -16.09 -9.56 -4.41
N LYS A 137 -15.20 -8.75 -4.99
CA LYS A 137 -13.81 -9.12 -5.36
C LYS A 137 -12.86 -7.96 -5.12
N ILE A 138 -11.66 -8.28 -4.69
CA ILE A 138 -10.54 -7.36 -4.51
C ILE A 138 -9.39 -7.87 -5.37
N ILE A 139 -8.92 -7.05 -6.31
CA ILE A 139 -7.85 -7.39 -7.23
C ILE A 139 -6.64 -6.52 -6.89
N LEU A 140 -5.62 -7.11 -6.26
CA LEU A 140 -4.36 -6.44 -5.94
C LEU A 140 -3.34 -6.68 -7.06
N VAL A 141 -3.11 -5.67 -7.87
CA VAL A 141 -2.12 -5.68 -8.95
C VAL A 141 -0.83 -5.03 -8.46
N HIS A 142 0.22 -5.82 -8.29
CA HIS A 142 1.49 -5.38 -7.71
C HIS A 142 2.61 -5.45 -8.75
N GLY A 143 3.04 -4.27 -9.25
CA GLY A 143 4.10 -4.14 -10.25
C GLY A 143 5.45 -3.82 -9.64
N VAL A 144 6.47 -4.58 -10.03
CA VAL A 144 7.87 -4.37 -9.65
C VAL A 144 8.78 -4.49 -10.87
N ARG A 145 10.06 -4.17 -10.72
CA ARG A 145 11.05 -4.29 -11.81
C ARG A 145 11.63 -5.68 -11.89
N GLN A 146 11.97 -6.28 -10.76
CA GLN A 146 12.61 -7.59 -10.64
C GLN A 146 11.86 -8.47 -9.65
N VAL A 147 11.94 -9.78 -9.81
CA VAL A 147 11.23 -10.76 -8.95
C VAL A 147 11.61 -10.60 -7.48
N ASN A 148 12.87 -10.31 -7.19
CA ASN A 148 13.34 -10.12 -5.81
C ASN A 148 12.80 -8.84 -5.13
N GLU A 149 12.13 -7.96 -5.87
CA GLU A 149 11.41 -6.79 -5.32
C GLU A 149 9.95 -7.11 -4.92
N LEU A 150 9.47 -8.34 -5.16
CA LEU A 150 8.14 -8.79 -4.75
C LEU A 150 8.10 -9.08 -3.23
N ALA A 151 8.26 -8.03 -2.42
CA ALA A 151 8.09 -8.13 -0.98
C ALA A 151 6.65 -8.56 -0.64
N TYR A 152 6.47 -9.28 0.46
CA TYR A 152 5.19 -9.85 0.93
C TYR A 152 4.52 -10.86 -0.03
N HIS A 153 5.18 -11.22 -1.15
CA HIS A 153 4.61 -12.11 -2.15
C HIS A 153 4.16 -13.45 -1.57
N ASP A 154 5.05 -14.13 -0.86
CA ASP A 154 4.76 -15.44 -0.28
C ASP A 154 3.63 -15.37 0.75
N TYR A 155 3.61 -14.30 1.56
CA TYR A 155 2.55 -14.06 2.52
C TYR A 155 1.18 -13.86 1.84
N ILE A 156 1.12 -13.03 0.79
CA ILE A 156 -0.15 -12.75 0.10
C ILE A 156 -0.65 -13.98 -0.66
N GLU A 157 0.25 -14.80 -1.24
CA GLU A 157 -0.14 -15.97 -2.02
C GLU A 157 -0.49 -17.21 -1.17
N HIS A 158 0.15 -17.37 -0.01
CA HIS A 158 0.14 -18.67 0.69
C HIS A 158 -0.27 -18.61 2.16
N GLU A 159 -0.31 -17.43 2.77
CA GLU A 159 -0.54 -17.31 4.21
C GLU A 159 -1.75 -16.47 4.58
N ILE A 160 -2.09 -15.44 3.79
CA ILE A 160 -3.17 -14.49 4.13
C ILE A 160 -4.53 -15.16 4.28
N ASP A 161 -4.78 -16.21 3.52
CA ASP A 161 -6.02 -16.99 3.55
C ASP A 161 -6.14 -17.92 4.76
N GLN A 162 -5.07 -18.03 5.56
CA GLN A 162 -5.04 -18.78 6.82
C GLN A 162 -5.31 -17.89 8.04
N HIS A 163 -5.52 -16.59 7.85
CA HIS A 163 -5.75 -15.67 8.95
C HIS A 163 -7.07 -15.98 9.67
N GLU A 164 -7.04 -16.01 11.01
CA GLU A 164 -8.14 -16.46 11.87
C GLU A 164 -9.45 -15.67 11.64
N PHE A 165 -9.38 -14.35 11.39
CA PHE A 165 -10.57 -13.50 11.33
C PHE A 165 -11.07 -13.21 9.90
N PHE A 166 -10.18 -13.09 8.92
CA PHE A 166 -10.57 -12.69 7.55
C PHE A 166 -10.05 -13.65 6.46
N GLY A 167 -9.34 -14.73 6.84
CA GLY A 167 -8.71 -15.64 5.88
C GLY A 167 -9.71 -16.29 4.92
N ASP A 168 -10.89 -16.67 5.38
CA ASP A 168 -11.93 -17.24 4.52
C ASP A 168 -12.41 -16.22 3.47
N TRP A 169 -12.58 -14.95 3.85
CA TRP A 169 -12.92 -13.89 2.91
C TRP A 169 -11.77 -13.61 1.93
N ALA A 170 -10.53 -13.61 2.42
CA ALA A 170 -9.37 -13.43 1.54
C ALA A 170 -9.29 -14.56 0.49
N ARG A 171 -9.46 -15.81 0.90
CA ARG A 171 -9.49 -16.97 -0.01
C ARG A 171 -10.57 -16.85 -1.08
N GLU A 172 -11.75 -16.35 -0.71
CA GLU A 172 -12.88 -16.23 -1.62
C GLU A 172 -12.78 -15.01 -2.53
N LYS A 173 -12.30 -13.86 -2.01
CA LYS A 173 -12.49 -12.55 -2.64
C LYS A 173 -11.20 -11.88 -3.10
N LEU A 174 -10.04 -12.18 -2.50
CA LEU A 174 -8.77 -11.55 -2.86
C LEU A 174 -8.12 -12.28 -4.03
N ILE A 175 -7.78 -11.52 -5.05
CA ILE A 175 -6.99 -11.96 -6.20
C ILE A 175 -5.70 -11.16 -6.20
N TYR A 176 -4.55 -11.82 -6.06
CA TYR A 176 -3.25 -11.20 -6.13
C TYR A 176 -2.64 -11.42 -7.51
N TYR A 177 -2.31 -10.33 -8.19
CA TYR A 177 -1.71 -10.35 -9.53
C TYR A 177 -0.36 -9.60 -9.50
N PRO A 178 0.75 -10.28 -9.13
CA PRO A 178 2.08 -9.72 -9.24
C PRO A 178 2.55 -9.67 -10.68
N THR A 179 3.24 -8.59 -11.08
CA THR A 179 3.83 -8.43 -12.41
C THR A 179 5.22 -7.85 -12.34
N VAL A 180 6.09 -8.30 -13.24
CA VAL A 180 7.50 -7.91 -13.31
C VAL A 180 7.81 -7.29 -14.66
N THR A 181 8.64 -6.23 -14.70
CA THR A 181 8.88 -5.48 -15.94
C THR A 181 10.25 -5.64 -16.55
N ARG A 182 11.24 -6.23 -15.85
CA ARG A 182 12.64 -6.25 -16.31
C ARG A 182 13.30 -7.62 -16.34
N GLU A 183 12.57 -8.66 -16.02
CA GLU A 183 13.03 -10.04 -16.14
C GLU A 183 11.85 -10.98 -16.36
N PRO A 184 12.07 -12.23 -16.83
CA PRO A 184 10.98 -13.18 -17.03
C PRO A 184 10.24 -13.53 -15.74
N PHE A 185 8.93 -13.51 -15.81
CA PHE A 185 8.02 -13.89 -14.72
C PHE A 185 6.69 -14.38 -15.30
N ARG A 186 5.87 -15.05 -14.49
CA ARG A 186 4.55 -15.54 -14.94
C ARG A 186 3.65 -14.44 -15.53
N ASN A 187 3.72 -13.22 -14.98
CA ASN A 187 3.03 -12.05 -15.53
C ASN A 187 4.08 -10.96 -15.80
N GLU A 188 4.23 -10.58 -17.05
CA GLU A 188 5.21 -9.58 -17.49
C GLU A 188 4.52 -8.35 -18.04
N GLY A 189 5.02 -7.17 -17.70
CA GLY A 189 4.56 -5.89 -18.24
C GLY A 189 4.17 -4.87 -17.17
N ARG A 190 3.93 -3.65 -17.63
CA ARG A 190 3.46 -2.56 -16.76
C ARG A 190 1.97 -2.73 -16.50
N LEU A 191 1.52 -2.26 -15.32
CA LEU A 191 0.12 -2.34 -14.90
C LEU A 191 -0.84 -1.79 -15.96
N THR A 192 -0.55 -0.61 -16.49
CA THR A 192 -1.38 0.05 -17.51
C THR A 192 -1.40 -0.73 -18.83
N GLU A 193 -0.27 -1.25 -19.28
CA GLU A 193 -0.18 -2.08 -20.49
C GLU A 193 -1.01 -3.35 -20.36
N LEU A 194 -0.99 -4.00 -19.19
CA LEU A 194 -1.77 -5.20 -18.91
C LEU A 194 -3.27 -4.94 -18.90
N VAL A 195 -3.67 -3.78 -18.39
CA VAL A 195 -5.08 -3.33 -18.41
C VAL A 195 -5.50 -2.94 -19.84
N GLU A 196 -4.69 -2.17 -20.55
CA GLU A 196 -5.01 -1.64 -21.89
C GLU A 196 -5.07 -2.74 -22.94
N SER A 197 -4.17 -3.72 -22.87
CA SER A 197 -4.18 -4.89 -23.77
C SER A 197 -5.29 -5.89 -23.46
N GLY A 198 -5.93 -5.79 -22.31
CA GLY A 198 -6.90 -6.78 -21.83
C GLY A 198 -6.29 -7.99 -21.14
N LYS A 199 -4.95 -8.15 -21.21
CA LYS A 199 -4.26 -9.33 -20.68
C LYS A 199 -4.55 -9.59 -19.19
N LEU A 200 -4.64 -8.54 -18.36
CA LEU A 200 -4.99 -8.70 -16.94
C LEU A 200 -6.33 -9.42 -16.77
N PHE A 201 -7.32 -9.04 -17.57
CA PHE A 201 -8.67 -9.59 -17.47
C PHE A 201 -8.75 -11.00 -18.03
N ASP A 202 -8.06 -11.26 -19.15
CA ASP A 202 -7.97 -12.58 -19.75
C ASP A 202 -7.27 -13.59 -18.83
N ASP A 203 -6.14 -13.18 -18.20
CA ASP A 203 -5.39 -14.03 -17.26
C ASP A 203 -6.21 -14.38 -16.01
N LEU A 204 -7.10 -13.49 -15.59
CA LEU A 204 -7.94 -13.66 -14.38
C LEU A 204 -9.34 -14.20 -14.68
N ASP A 205 -9.68 -14.39 -15.95
CA ASP A 205 -11.05 -14.77 -16.39
C ASP A 205 -12.13 -13.86 -15.80
N ILE A 206 -11.91 -12.54 -15.86
CA ILE A 206 -12.85 -11.52 -15.38
C ILE A 206 -13.18 -10.50 -16.46
N ALA A 207 -14.33 -9.84 -16.32
CA ALA A 207 -14.72 -8.76 -17.22
C ALA A 207 -13.77 -7.56 -17.14
N PRO A 208 -13.54 -6.81 -18.24
CA PRO A 208 -12.81 -5.55 -18.24
C PRO A 208 -13.32 -4.53 -17.19
N LEU A 209 -12.53 -3.49 -16.93
CA LEU A 209 -12.90 -2.39 -16.03
C LEU A 209 -14.16 -1.68 -16.51
N ASP A 210 -15.12 -1.51 -15.58
CA ASP A 210 -16.40 -0.82 -15.80
C ASP A 210 -16.63 0.20 -14.68
N PRO A 211 -16.64 1.52 -14.95
CA PRO A 211 -16.87 2.53 -13.93
C PRO A 211 -18.25 2.43 -13.24
N ALA A 212 -19.20 1.73 -13.84
CA ALA A 212 -20.50 1.50 -13.21
C ALA A 212 -20.43 0.58 -11.98
N THR A 213 -19.50 -0.38 -11.99
CA THR A 213 -19.42 -1.43 -10.96
C THR A 213 -18.08 -1.48 -10.23
N ASP A 214 -17.01 -0.94 -10.82
CA ASP A 214 -15.67 -1.07 -10.28
C ASP A 214 -15.21 0.17 -9.56
N ARG A 215 -14.30 -0.03 -8.60
CA ARG A 215 -13.59 1.04 -7.89
C ARG A 215 -12.10 0.76 -7.95
N ALA A 216 -11.30 1.83 -7.84
CA ALA A 216 -9.85 1.68 -7.86
C ALA A 216 -9.17 2.51 -6.78
N MET A 217 -8.03 2.01 -6.33
CA MET A 217 -7.09 2.69 -5.44
C MET A 217 -5.70 2.60 -6.05
N ILE A 218 -4.97 3.71 -6.06
CA ILE A 218 -3.66 3.80 -6.74
C ILE A 218 -2.61 4.30 -5.77
N CYS A 219 -1.53 3.55 -5.58
CA CYS A 219 -0.37 3.99 -4.81
C CYS A 219 0.95 3.53 -5.47
N GLY A 220 1.90 4.44 -5.63
CA GLY A 220 3.17 4.12 -6.25
C GLY A 220 3.98 5.35 -6.66
N SER A 221 4.83 5.18 -7.67
CA SER A 221 5.66 6.26 -8.21
C SER A 221 4.83 7.33 -8.91
N PRO A 222 5.32 8.58 -8.98
CA PRO A 222 4.59 9.66 -9.67
C PRO A 222 4.20 9.35 -11.12
N ALA A 223 5.08 8.67 -11.86
CA ALA A 223 4.79 8.28 -13.24
C ALA A 223 3.65 7.23 -13.29
N MET A 224 3.72 6.20 -12.44
CA MET A 224 2.66 5.19 -12.36
C MET A 224 1.32 5.80 -11.96
N LEU A 225 1.30 6.73 -11.01
CA LEU A 225 0.07 7.42 -10.61
C LEU A 225 -0.54 8.19 -11.78
N ALA A 226 0.27 8.96 -12.52
CA ALA A 226 -0.19 9.73 -13.68
C ALA A 226 -0.73 8.83 -14.80
N ASP A 227 0.02 7.79 -15.16
CA ASP A 227 -0.36 6.86 -16.23
C ASP A 227 -1.65 6.09 -15.87
N THR A 228 -1.75 5.61 -14.62
CA THR A 228 -2.94 4.84 -14.18
C THR A 228 -4.16 5.76 -14.04
N ALA A 229 -4.01 6.98 -13.53
CA ALA A 229 -5.10 7.94 -13.45
C ALA A 229 -5.62 8.27 -14.86
N ALA A 230 -4.72 8.59 -15.81
CA ALA A 230 -5.11 8.87 -17.19
C ALA A 230 -5.83 7.68 -17.84
N MET A 231 -5.37 6.46 -17.57
CA MET A 231 -6.01 5.23 -18.04
C MET A 231 -7.43 5.06 -17.47
N LEU A 232 -7.65 5.36 -16.19
CA LEU A 232 -8.97 5.31 -15.55
C LEU A 232 -9.89 6.43 -16.03
N ASP A 233 -9.38 7.67 -16.13
CA ASP A 233 -10.13 8.83 -16.63
C ASP A 233 -10.63 8.59 -18.06
N ALA A 234 -9.78 8.00 -18.94
CA ALA A 234 -10.15 7.64 -20.30
C ALA A 234 -11.29 6.60 -20.38
N ARG A 235 -11.52 5.85 -19.29
CA ARG A 235 -12.60 4.86 -19.15
C ARG A 235 -13.82 5.43 -18.43
N GLY A 236 -13.81 6.72 -18.08
CA GLY A 236 -14.93 7.39 -17.44
C GLY A 236 -14.97 7.26 -15.91
N PHE A 237 -13.91 6.78 -15.28
CA PHE A 237 -13.77 6.84 -13.83
C PHE A 237 -13.51 8.29 -13.38
N VAL A 238 -14.04 8.65 -12.22
CA VAL A 238 -13.90 10.00 -11.64
C VAL A 238 -13.14 9.90 -10.32
N VAL A 239 -12.07 10.69 -10.19
CA VAL A 239 -11.28 10.74 -8.96
C VAL A 239 -12.08 11.34 -7.80
N GLY A 240 -11.97 10.73 -6.62
CA GLY A 240 -12.52 11.26 -5.38
C GLY A 240 -11.72 12.46 -4.86
N ASN A 241 -12.37 13.27 -4.04
CA ASN A 241 -11.71 14.39 -3.37
C ASN A 241 -12.07 14.40 -1.88
N HIS A 242 -11.17 13.90 -1.07
CA HIS A 242 -11.30 13.82 0.38
C HIS A 242 -11.61 15.17 1.03
N HIS A 243 -10.97 16.26 0.59
CA HIS A 243 -11.13 17.59 1.20
C HIS A 243 -12.52 18.19 0.96
N THR A 244 -13.16 17.85 -0.13
CA THR A 244 -14.53 18.31 -0.44
C THR A 244 -15.60 17.29 -0.04
N GLY A 245 -15.21 16.09 0.40
CA GLY A 245 -16.12 14.99 0.67
C GLY A 245 -16.74 14.36 -0.59
N MET A 246 -16.17 14.62 -1.77
CA MET A 246 -16.65 14.04 -3.02
C MET A 246 -16.14 12.62 -3.17
N LEU A 247 -17.07 11.65 -3.12
CA LEU A 247 -16.74 10.24 -3.37
C LEU A 247 -16.33 10.03 -4.82
N GLY A 248 -15.28 9.24 -5.02
CA GLY A 248 -14.76 8.89 -6.33
C GLY A 248 -15.03 7.46 -6.77
N ASP A 249 -14.85 7.22 -8.05
CA ASP A 249 -14.71 5.88 -8.58
C ASP A 249 -13.30 5.34 -8.29
N TYR A 250 -12.34 6.25 -8.09
CA TYR A 250 -11.01 5.91 -7.62
C TYR A 250 -10.40 6.98 -6.71
N VAL A 251 -9.39 6.58 -5.92
CA VAL A 251 -8.60 7.44 -5.04
C VAL A 251 -7.11 7.18 -5.24
N ILE A 252 -6.29 8.20 -4.95
CA ILE A 252 -4.83 8.19 -5.19
C ILE A 252 -4.10 8.61 -3.93
N GLU A 253 -3.01 7.90 -3.60
CA GLU A 253 -2.01 8.35 -2.64
C GLU A 253 -0.61 8.18 -3.24
N ARG A 254 0.23 9.19 -3.08
CA ARG A 254 1.60 9.15 -3.56
C ARG A 254 2.49 8.43 -2.55
N ALA A 255 3.13 7.34 -2.98
CA ALA A 255 4.22 6.78 -2.19
C ALA A 255 5.35 7.80 -2.08
N PHE A 256 5.80 8.05 -0.84
CA PHE A 256 6.94 8.95 -0.63
C PHE A 256 8.22 8.27 -1.11
N VAL A 257 8.97 8.95 -1.97
CA VAL A 257 10.31 8.54 -2.38
C VAL A 257 11.26 9.68 -2.06
N GLU A 258 12.22 9.40 -1.21
CA GLU A 258 13.31 10.31 -0.91
C GLU A 258 14.18 10.51 -2.18
N LYS A 259 14.55 11.75 -2.49
CA LYS A 259 15.43 12.08 -3.63
C LYS A 259 16.86 12.25 -3.15
#